data_67522d54d36ca7d167ba3053fe9843d3
#
_entry.id   67522d54d36ca7d167ba3053fe9843d3
#
_cell.length_a   1.000
_cell.length_b   1.000
_cell.length_c   1.000
_cell.angle_alpha   90.00
_cell.angle_beta   90.00
_cell.angle_gamma   90.00
#
_symmetry.space_group_name_H-M   'P 1'
#
loop_
_entity.id
_entity.type
_entity.pdbx_description
1 polymer ?
#
loop_
_entity_poly.entity_id
_entity_poly.type
_entity_poly.pdbx_seq_one_letter_code
_entity_poly.pdbx_strand_id
1 'polypeptide(L)'
;MENLMNVGMTTNKSNTNFDVLCIHHNDMDGYASAMCAKLSPLWRKKTFKFISAHYDMAFDFSKLKKSQYVFILDFSLPVQYFDELVDRVGIDHIIWIDHHLSSINKYKNYPNINAVPGIRINGLAACELTYLHFFRSVVQLDETTLFDPGMEVSVNGCEVTLESLLSPSMDGLFPKSVRMAGLYDTWRFTTYEDYITNLMFNDGFYAEFERPSNESCDFWDAFFDMKLSQDVTNQIMVSGKPIVDYKNRTFVTDLQRAGFECYIRKFEDIDAIAINTLDRGSFIFETVKNDYEVGLVFFMNADGKMEYSIYRLGKHPEKSILVNKIAESFGGGGHAGAAGFLTNGTLVVERK
;
A
#
# COMPACT_ATOMS: atom_id res chain seq x y z
N MET A 1 -0.29 30.01 23.45
CA MET A 1 -0.43 29.58 22.04
C MET A 1 0.94 29.41 21.38
N GLU A 2 1.86 28.70 22.04
CA GLU A 2 3.26 28.53 21.58
C GLU A 2 3.75 27.08 21.72
N ASN A 3 2.93 26.07 21.44
CA ASN A 3 3.36 24.67 21.58
C ASN A 3 2.79 23.71 20.50
N LEU A 4 2.50 24.19 19.29
CA LEU A 4 1.97 23.35 18.21
C LEU A 4 2.81 23.37 16.92
N MET A 5 4.02 23.91 16.93
CA MET A 5 4.91 23.92 15.78
C MET A 5 6.31 23.38 16.10
N ASN A 6 6.37 22.17 16.63
CA ASN A 6 7.61 21.40 16.66
C ASN A 6 7.31 19.91 16.49
N VAL A 7 6.75 19.54 15.33
CA VAL A 7 7.01 18.21 14.77
C VAL A 7 8.43 18.29 14.19
N GLY A 8 9.36 18.54 15.10
CA GLY A 8 10.77 18.65 14.79
C GLY A 8 11.25 17.31 14.27
N MET A 9 12.00 17.37 13.19
CA MET A 9 13.05 16.40 12.89
C MET A 9 13.88 16.19 14.15
N THR A 10 13.46 15.29 15.01
CA THR A 10 14.36 14.76 16.03
C THR A 10 15.41 13.99 15.24
N THR A 11 16.58 14.61 15.13
CA THR A 11 17.83 13.90 14.85
C THR A 11 18.03 12.88 15.97
N ASN A 12 17.26 11.80 15.92
CA ASN A 12 17.52 10.63 16.74
C ASN A 12 18.96 10.23 16.42
N LYS A 13 19.83 10.29 17.42
CA LYS A 13 21.15 9.66 17.39
C LYS A 13 20.94 8.30 16.75
N SER A 14 21.49 8.09 15.56
CA SER A 14 21.25 6.91 14.74
C SER A 14 21.62 5.68 15.56
N ASN A 15 20.62 5.06 16.19
CA ASN A 15 20.79 3.79 16.84
C ASN A 15 21.08 2.75 15.75
N THR A 16 22.35 2.41 15.57
CA THR A 16 22.81 1.42 14.58
C THR A 16 22.74 -0.01 15.14
N ASN A 17 22.20 -0.17 16.34
CA ASN A 17 22.09 -1.47 16.99
C ASN A 17 20.71 -2.06 16.80
N PHE A 18 20.46 -2.60 15.62
CA PHE A 18 19.28 -3.38 15.25
C PHE A 18 19.69 -4.55 14.39
N ASP A 19 18.87 -5.61 14.34
CA ASP A 19 19.11 -6.80 13.51
C ASP A 19 18.54 -6.62 12.10
N VAL A 20 17.40 -5.93 11.99
CA VAL A 20 16.64 -5.77 10.74
C VAL A 20 16.33 -4.31 10.48
N LEU A 21 16.66 -3.82 9.28
CA LEU A 21 16.09 -2.60 8.73
C LEU A 21 14.84 -2.99 7.94
N CYS A 22 13.66 -2.50 8.37
CA CYS A 22 12.40 -2.73 7.68
C CYS A 22 11.93 -1.44 7.01
N ILE A 23 11.97 -1.42 5.69
CA ILE A 23 11.46 -0.33 4.84
C ILE A 23 10.10 -0.79 4.34
N HIS A 24 9.05 -0.03 4.63
CA HIS A 24 7.69 -0.38 4.26
C HIS A 24 6.92 0.85 3.78
N HIS A 25 5.89 0.66 2.96
CA HIS A 25 5.02 1.74 2.51
C HIS A 25 4.29 2.40 3.69
N ASN A 26 3.85 3.65 3.50
CA ASN A 26 3.23 4.49 4.53
C ASN A 26 1.71 4.37 4.52
N ASP A 27 1.19 3.16 4.48
CA ASP A 27 -0.24 2.87 4.50
C ASP A 27 -0.55 1.58 5.30
N MET A 28 -1.81 1.17 5.30
CA MET A 28 -2.27 0.00 6.06
C MET A 28 -1.57 -1.29 5.62
N ASP A 29 -1.40 -1.50 4.31
CA ASP A 29 -0.75 -2.69 3.78
C ASP A 29 0.73 -2.75 4.18
N GLY A 30 1.47 -1.63 4.04
CA GLY A 30 2.85 -1.51 4.46
C GLY A 30 3.04 -1.67 5.98
N TYR A 31 2.17 -1.08 6.80
CA TYR A 31 2.23 -1.26 8.27
C TYR A 31 1.94 -2.70 8.68
N ALA A 32 0.92 -3.32 8.10
CA ALA A 32 0.58 -4.71 8.37
C ALA A 32 1.71 -5.64 7.91
N SER A 33 2.31 -5.41 6.74
CA SER A 33 3.47 -6.15 6.25
C SER A 33 4.66 -6.07 7.22
N ALA A 34 4.99 -4.86 7.68
CA ALA A 34 6.10 -4.64 8.61
C ALA A 34 5.91 -5.38 9.94
N MET A 35 4.71 -5.30 10.53
CA MET A 35 4.41 -5.99 11.78
C MET A 35 4.24 -7.49 11.61
N CYS A 36 3.72 -7.95 10.47
CA CYS A 36 3.69 -9.37 10.12
C CYS A 36 5.10 -9.98 10.14
N ALA A 37 6.05 -9.34 9.47
CA ALA A 37 7.44 -9.79 9.48
C ALA A 37 8.04 -9.78 10.89
N LYS A 38 7.83 -8.71 11.66
CA LYS A 38 8.33 -8.57 13.05
C LYS A 38 7.79 -9.63 13.98
N LEU A 39 6.49 -9.94 13.91
CA LEU A 39 5.83 -10.88 14.81
C LEU A 39 5.99 -12.35 14.40
N SER A 40 6.58 -12.60 13.24
CA SER A 40 6.79 -13.96 12.74
C SER A 40 7.72 -14.78 13.67
N PRO A 41 7.57 -16.11 13.70
CA PRO A 41 8.30 -16.97 14.62
C PRO A 41 9.83 -16.80 14.57
N LEU A 42 10.39 -16.59 13.39
CA LEU A 42 11.84 -16.44 13.18
C LEU A 42 12.37 -15.06 13.62
N TRP A 43 11.55 -14.02 13.51
CA TRP A 43 11.99 -12.64 13.66
C TRP A 43 11.48 -11.94 14.90
N ARG A 44 10.52 -12.52 15.63
CA ARG A 44 9.89 -11.93 16.83
C ARG A 44 10.90 -11.45 17.88
N LYS A 45 12.01 -12.19 18.05
CA LYS A 45 13.05 -11.85 19.03
C LYS A 45 14.12 -10.87 18.52
N LYS A 46 14.08 -10.53 17.23
CA LYS A 46 15.02 -9.61 16.59
C LYS A 46 14.59 -8.17 16.81
N THR A 47 15.58 -7.27 16.84
CA THR A 47 15.33 -5.83 16.93
C THR A 47 15.19 -5.24 15.53
N PHE A 48 14.13 -4.47 15.31
CA PHE A 48 13.82 -3.83 14.04
C PHE A 48 14.05 -2.32 14.12
N LYS A 49 14.51 -1.74 13.03
CA LYS A 49 14.40 -0.32 12.74
C LYS A 49 13.41 -0.17 11.59
N PHE A 50 12.27 0.45 11.86
CA PHE A 50 11.23 0.69 10.85
C PHE A 50 11.45 2.03 10.15
N ILE A 51 11.29 2.04 8.83
CA ILE A 51 11.26 3.23 7.98
C ILE A 51 9.95 3.18 7.18
N SER A 52 9.02 4.06 7.55
CA SER A 52 7.82 4.30 6.75
C SER A 52 8.22 5.14 5.54
N ALA A 53 8.18 4.54 4.35
CA ALA A 53 8.75 5.09 3.13
C ALA A 53 7.67 5.64 2.18
N HIS A 54 8.06 6.62 1.38
CA HIS A 54 7.34 7.09 0.21
C HIS A 54 8.32 7.32 -0.95
N TYR A 55 7.83 7.38 -2.19
CA TYR A 55 8.68 7.31 -3.39
C TYR A 55 9.65 8.48 -3.58
N ASP A 56 9.42 9.63 -2.93
CA ASP A 56 10.32 10.80 -2.97
C ASP A 56 11.40 10.80 -1.90
N MET A 57 11.44 9.75 -1.06
CA MET A 57 12.34 9.69 0.08
C MET A 57 13.77 9.37 -0.35
N ALA A 58 14.74 10.10 0.23
CA ALA A 58 16.15 9.74 0.12
C ALA A 58 16.54 8.76 1.24
N PHE A 59 17.36 7.77 0.89
CA PHE A 59 17.85 6.75 1.81
C PHE A 59 19.37 6.91 2.02
N ASP A 60 19.82 6.61 3.24
CA ASP A 60 21.26 6.54 3.59
C ASP A 60 21.52 5.17 4.26
N PHE A 61 22.18 4.30 3.53
CA PHE A 61 22.55 2.97 3.99
C PHE A 61 24.02 2.87 4.43
N SER A 62 24.75 3.99 4.46
CA SER A 62 26.18 4.04 4.77
C SER A 62 26.56 3.39 6.11
N LYS A 63 25.62 3.33 7.07
CA LYS A 63 25.82 2.80 8.41
C LYS A 63 25.36 1.34 8.57
N LEU A 64 24.82 0.71 7.53
CA LEU A 64 24.42 -0.70 7.58
C LEU A 64 25.66 -1.62 7.69
N LYS A 65 25.52 -2.67 8.49
CA LYS A 65 26.53 -3.70 8.70
C LYS A 65 26.16 -4.96 7.89
N LYS A 66 27.16 -5.70 7.41
CA LYS A 66 26.96 -6.97 6.67
C LYS A 66 26.13 -8.03 7.43
N SER A 67 26.07 -7.96 8.75
CA SER A 67 25.29 -8.89 9.58
C SER A 67 23.83 -8.52 9.76
N GLN A 68 23.40 -7.38 9.23
CA GLN A 68 22.01 -6.92 9.33
C GLN A 68 21.22 -7.38 8.12
N TYR A 69 19.93 -7.61 8.35
CA TYR A 69 18.95 -7.88 7.29
C TYR A 69 18.23 -6.61 6.88
N VAL A 70 17.78 -6.58 5.63
CA VAL A 70 16.94 -5.49 5.11
C VAL A 70 15.66 -6.11 4.55
N PHE A 71 14.52 -5.68 5.08
CA PHE A 71 13.21 -6.05 4.57
C PHE A 71 12.63 -4.88 3.81
N ILE A 72 12.20 -5.11 2.59
CA ILE A 72 11.52 -4.14 1.73
C ILE A 72 10.12 -4.71 1.50
N LEU A 73 9.11 -4.10 2.12
CA LEU A 73 7.76 -4.64 2.21
C LEU A 73 6.76 -3.63 1.66
N ASP A 74 5.94 -4.05 0.71
CA ASP A 74 4.96 -3.18 0.06
C ASP A 74 5.59 -1.91 -0.54
N PHE A 75 6.85 -2.01 -0.94
CA PHE A 75 7.62 -0.89 -1.43
C PHE A 75 8.71 -1.36 -2.39
N SER A 76 9.11 -0.51 -3.33
CA SER A 76 10.28 -0.74 -4.15
C SER A 76 11.23 0.45 -4.09
N LEU A 77 12.50 0.17 -3.86
CA LEU A 77 13.54 1.20 -3.89
C LEU A 77 13.83 1.64 -5.34
N PRO A 78 14.32 2.86 -5.56
CA PRO A 78 15.08 3.18 -6.77
C PRO A 78 16.31 2.27 -6.92
N VAL A 79 16.66 1.90 -8.17
CA VAL A 79 17.71 0.91 -8.46
C VAL A 79 19.04 1.26 -7.78
N GLN A 80 19.43 2.54 -7.78
CA GLN A 80 20.68 2.98 -7.14
C GLN A 80 20.74 2.68 -5.63
N TYR A 81 19.63 2.76 -4.93
CA TYR A 81 19.56 2.42 -3.50
C TYR A 81 19.53 0.90 -3.29
N PHE A 82 18.91 0.17 -4.22
CA PHE A 82 18.94 -1.29 -4.17
C PHE A 82 20.36 -1.83 -4.40
N ASP A 83 21.09 -1.27 -5.37
CA ASP A 83 22.52 -1.58 -5.62
C ASP A 83 23.34 -1.31 -4.35
N GLU A 84 23.16 -0.16 -3.69
CA GLU A 84 23.85 0.15 -2.44
C GLU A 84 23.56 -0.88 -1.35
N LEU A 85 22.32 -1.37 -1.23
CA LEU A 85 21.96 -2.41 -0.26
C LEU A 85 22.65 -3.74 -0.57
N VAL A 86 22.63 -4.18 -1.85
CA VAL A 86 23.29 -5.41 -2.27
C VAL A 86 24.78 -5.36 -1.96
N ASP A 87 25.44 -4.24 -2.21
CA ASP A 87 26.86 -4.04 -1.88
C ASP A 87 27.13 -4.05 -0.37
N ARG A 88 26.19 -3.53 0.44
CA ARG A 88 26.36 -3.40 1.89
C ARG A 88 26.13 -4.69 2.66
N VAL A 89 25.01 -5.33 2.42
CA VAL A 89 24.58 -6.49 3.21
C VAL A 89 24.66 -7.83 2.46
N GLY A 90 24.70 -7.79 1.14
CA GLY A 90 24.59 -8.95 0.27
C GLY A 90 23.13 -9.31 -0.03
N ILE A 91 22.95 -9.94 -1.21
CA ILE A 91 21.61 -10.26 -1.73
C ILE A 91 20.83 -11.20 -0.82
N ASP A 92 21.52 -12.14 -0.16
CA ASP A 92 20.91 -13.13 0.75
C ASP A 92 20.39 -12.53 2.08
N HIS A 93 20.77 -11.28 2.36
CA HIS A 93 20.31 -10.54 3.54
C HIS A 93 19.17 -9.57 3.22
N ILE A 94 18.67 -9.56 2.00
CA ILE A 94 17.56 -8.73 1.57
C ILE A 94 16.32 -9.62 1.40
N ILE A 95 15.20 -9.26 2.04
CA ILE A 95 13.89 -9.87 1.76
C ILE A 95 13.02 -8.78 1.13
N TRP A 96 12.56 -9.04 -0.11
CA TRP A 96 11.69 -8.09 -0.81
C TRP A 96 10.35 -8.74 -1.15
N ILE A 97 9.26 -8.17 -0.58
CA ILE A 97 7.88 -8.60 -0.81
C ILE A 97 7.09 -7.40 -1.33
N ASP A 98 6.53 -7.53 -2.52
CA ASP A 98 5.83 -6.44 -3.19
C ASP A 98 4.78 -6.99 -4.17
N HIS A 99 3.72 -6.23 -4.39
CA HIS A 99 2.65 -6.59 -5.33
C HIS A 99 2.45 -5.53 -6.43
N HIS A 100 3.17 -4.44 -6.40
CA HIS A 100 3.07 -3.37 -7.37
C HIS A 100 3.66 -3.79 -8.73
N LEU A 101 2.80 -3.98 -9.73
CA LEU A 101 3.21 -4.44 -11.07
C LEU A 101 4.27 -3.54 -11.71
N SER A 102 4.20 -2.22 -11.50
CA SER A 102 5.18 -1.26 -11.99
C SER A 102 6.58 -1.53 -11.42
N SER A 103 6.65 -1.84 -10.13
CA SER A 103 7.88 -2.18 -9.42
C SER A 103 8.46 -3.51 -9.90
N ILE A 104 7.62 -4.54 -9.98
CA ILE A 104 8.00 -5.87 -10.46
C ILE A 104 8.57 -5.77 -11.88
N ASN A 105 7.89 -5.06 -12.79
CA ASN A 105 8.35 -4.88 -14.17
C ASN A 105 9.64 -4.08 -14.27
N LYS A 106 9.85 -3.07 -13.41
CA LYS A 106 11.07 -2.28 -13.36
C LYS A 106 12.30 -3.14 -13.05
N TYR A 107 12.14 -4.12 -12.18
CA TYR A 107 13.23 -5.01 -11.75
C TYR A 107 13.33 -6.31 -12.55
N LYS A 108 12.44 -6.56 -13.51
CA LYS A 108 12.41 -7.80 -14.30
C LYS A 108 13.77 -8.21 -14.91
N ASN A 109 14.57 -7.22 -15.32
CA ASN A 109 15.89 -7.44 -15.93
C ASN A 109 17.03 -7.11 -14.96
N TYR A 110 16.76 -6.91 -13.67
CA TYR A 110 17.81 -6.65 -12.70
C TYR A 110 18.65 -7.92 -12.48
N PRO A 111 19.99 -7.81 -12.50
CA PRO A 111 20.86 -8.98 -12.34
C PRO A 111 20.58 -9.72 -11.04
N ASN A 112 20.38 -11.04 -11.12
CA ASN A 112 20.12 -11.92 -9.98
C ASN A 112 18.90 -11.56 -9.13
N ILE A 113 17.91 -10.87 -9.71
CA ILE A 113 16.69 -10.49 -8.94
C ILE A 113 16.00 -11.72 -8.36
N ASN A 114 16.05 -12.86 -9.06
CA ASN A 114 15.47 -14.13 -8.60
C ASN A 114 16.21 -14.76 -7.41
N ALA A 115 17.43 -14.31 -7.12
CA ALA A 115 18.13 -14.71 -5.90
C ALA A 115 17.76 -13.88 -4.67
N VAL A 116 17.00 -12.80 -4.82
CA VAL A 116 16.48 -11.99 -3.70
C VAL A 116 15.33 -12.73 -3.04
N PRO A 117 15.44 -13.17 -1.78
CA PRO A 117 14.35 -13.80 -1.05
C PRO A 117 13.08 -12.95 -1.01
N GLY A 118 11.91 -13.59 -1.03
CA GLY A 118 10.60 -12.95 -0.88
C GLY A 118 9.65 -13.25 -2.03
N ILE A 119 8.50 -12.60 -2.04
CA ILE A 119 7.41 -12.84 -2.98
C ILE A 119 7.09 -11.54 -3.72
N ARG A 120 7.08 -11.57 -5.06
CA ARG A 120 6.83 -10.42 -5.92
C ARG A 120 5.82 -10.78 -6.99
N ILE A 121 4.53 -10.69 -6.64
CA ILE A 121 3.42 -11.01 -7.55
C ILE A 121 2.29 -10.00 -7.37
N ASN A 122 1.61 -9.67 -8.45
CA ASN A 122 0.40 -8.87 -8.41
C ASN A 122 -0.83 -9.73 -8.08
N GLY A 123 -1.88 -9.12 -7.51
CA GLY A 123 -3.17 -9.75 -7.23
C GLY A 123 -3.49 -9.96 -5.76
N LEU A 124 -2.50 -10.30 -4.93
CA LEU A 124 -2.59 -10.26 -3.46
C LEU A 124 -1.88 -9.01 -2.95
N ALA A 125 -2.35 -8.45 -1.85
CA ALA A 125 -1.69 -7.34 -1.18
C ALA A 125 -0.38 -7.79 -0.50
N ALA A 126 0.53 -6.85 -0.24
CA ALA A 126 1.82 -7.19 0.35
C ALA A 126 1.69 -7.81 1.75
N CYS A 127 0.71 -7.42 2.57
CA CYS A 127 0.46 -8.01 3.88
C CYS A 127 0.01 -9.48 3.78
N GLU A 128 -0.78 -9.84 2.76
CA GLU A 128 -1.14 -11.22 2.47
C GLU A 128 0.10 -12.02 2.04
N LEU A 129 0.90 -11.49 1.12
CA LEU A 129 2.15 -12.12 0.66
C LEU A 129 3.15 -12.28 1.80
N THR A 130 3.27 -11.27 2.66
CA THR A 130 4.14 -11.31 3.84
C THR A 130 3.68 -12.37 4.84
N TYR A 131 2.36 -12.50 5.04
CA TYR A 131 1.80 -13.55 5.88
C TYR A 131 2.07 -14.95 5.30
N LEU A 132 1.90 -15.15 4.00
CA LEU A 132 2.24 -16.40 3.32
C LEU A 132 3.74 -16.74 3.50
N HIS A 133 4.61 -15.76 3.30
CA HIS A 133 6.06 -15.96 3.41
C HIS A 133 6.50 -16.34 4.82
N PHE A 134 6.08 -15.59 5.82
CA PHE A 134 6.59 -15.74 7.19
C PHE A 134 5.80 -16.72 8.08
N PHE A 135 4.53 -16.95 7.80
CA PHE A 135 3.67 -17.81 8.62
C PHE A 135 3.19 -19.07 7.92
N ARG A 136 3.27 -19.13 6.59
CA ARG A 136 2.83 -20.27 5.79
C ARG A 136 3.94 -20.95 5.00
N SER A 137 5.21 -20.53 5.24
CA SER A 137 6.41 -21.13 4.62
C SER A 137 6.39 -21.16 3.10
N VAL A 138 5.73 -20.20 2.47
CA VAL A 138 5.85 -19.98 1.03
C VAL A 138 7.21 -19.34 0.78
N VAL A 139 8.17 -20.13 0.32
CA VAL A 139 9.59 -19.75 0.38
C VAL A 139 9.98 -18.80 -0.75
N GLN A 140 9.47 -19.01 -1.94
CA GLN A 140 9.78 -18.19 -3.09
C GLN A 140 8.79 -18.47 -4.22
N LEU A 141 8.14 -17.44 -4.69
CA LEU A 141 7.50 -17.46 -5.99
C LEU A 141 8.46 -16.70 -6.90
N ASP A 142 9.32 -17.47 -7.57
CA ASP A 142 10.29 -16.98 -8.52
C ASP A 142 9.64 -16.79 -9.86
N GLU A 143 8.87 -15.75 -10.02
CA GLU A 143 8.65 -15.34 -11.39
C GLU A 143 8.46 -13.84 -11.53
N THR A 144 9.41 -13.24 -12.18
CA THR A 144 9.31 -12.04 -13.00
C THR A 144 8.25 -12.16 -14.11
N THR A 145 7.42 -13.19 -14.07
CA THR A 145 6.31 -13.41 -14.98
C THR A 145 5.07 -12.69 -14.48
N LEU A 146 4.38 -12.11 -15.42
CA LEU A 146 3.00 -11.63 -15.30
C LEU A 146 2.19 -12.64 -14.46
N PHE A 147 1.32 -12.12 -13.59
CA PHE A 147 0.35 -12.90 -12.86
C PHE A 147 -0.22 -14.01 -13.75
N ASP A 148 0.19 -15.25 -13.45
CA ASP A 148 -0.42 -16.45 -14.05
C ASP A 148 -1.40 -17.03 -13.03
N PRO A 149 -2.71 -16.93 -13.28
CA PRO A 149 -3.72 -17.49 -12.38
C PRO A 149 -3.54 -18.98 -12.11
N GLY A 150 -2.99 -19.70 -13.08
CA GLY A 150 -2.74 -21.14 -12.99
C GLY A 150 -1.45 -21.52 -12.26
N MET A 151 -0.61 -20.56 -11.87
CA MET A 151 0.62 -20.81 -11.15
C MET A 151 0.36 -21.57 -9.84
N GLU A 152 1.02 -22.71 -9.67
CA GLU A 152 0.95 -23.50 -8.44
C GLU A 152 1.92 -22.99 -7.38
N VAL A 153 1.40 -22.88 -6.17
CA VAL A 153 2.13 -22.38 -5.00
C VAL A 153 2.00 -23.41 -3.89
N SER A 154 3.11 -23.82 -3.30
CA SER A 154 3.10 -24.69 -2.14
C SER A 154 2.84 -23.90 -0.86
N VAL A 155 1.67 -24.11 -0.26
CA VAL A 155 1.29 -23.49 1.01
C VAL A 155 1.19 -24.58 2.08
N ASN A 156 2.10 -24.57 3.04
CA ASN A 156 2.19 -25.62 4.08
C ASN A 156 2.30 -27.05 3.50
N GLY A 157 2.93 -27.20 2.32
CA GLY A 157 3.07 -28.50 1.66
C GLY A 157 1.85 -28.93 0.84
N CYS A 158 0.85 -28.08 0.67
CA CYS A 158 -0.28 -28.29 -0.24
C CYS A 158 -0.10 -27.38 -1.46
N GLU A 159 -0.17 -27.95 -2.66
CA GLU A 159 -0.17 -27.18 -3.90
C GLU A 159 -1.51 -26.49 -4.09
N VAL A 160 -1.50 -25.16 -4.26
CA VAL A 160 -2.68 -24.33 -4.54
C VAL A 160 -2.37 -23.41 -5.71
N THR A 161 -3.35 -23.11 -6.54
CA THR A 161 -3.15 -22.13 -7.62
C THR A 161 -3.24 -20.71 -7.06
N LEU A 162 -2.54 -19.78 -7.69
CA LEU A 162 -2.59 -18.36 -7.32
C LEU A 162 -4.03 -17.80 -7.44
N GLU A 163 -4.79 -18.24 -8.46
CA GLU A 163 -6.21 -17.91 -8.60
C GLU A 163 -7.03 -18.39 -7.39
N SER A 164 -6.73 -19.59 -6.87
CA SER A 164 -7.43 -20.11 -5.71
C SER A 164 -7.16 -19.29 -4.44
N LEU A 165 -5.95 -18.72 -4.29
CA LEU A 165 -5.62 -17.82 -3.16
C LEU A 165 -6.44 -16.52 -3.16
N LEU A 166 -6.90 -16.08 -4.35
CA LEU A 166 -7.79 -14.91 -4.50
C LEU A 166 -9.23 -15.24 -4.13
N SER A 167 -9.60 -16.51 -4.17
CA SER A 167 -10.97 -16.95 -3.92
C SER A 167 -11.38 -16.77 -2.45
N PRO A 168 -12.64 -16.38 -2.17
CA PRO A 168 -13.21 -16.40 -0.82
C PRO A 168 -13.12 -17.76 -0.13
N SER A 169 -13.08 -18.87 -0.89
CA SER A 169 -12.92 -20.21 -0.32
C SER A 169 -11.61 -20.40 0.45
N MET A 170 -10.61 -19.56 0.22
CA MET A 170 -9.32 -19.58 0.88
C MET A 170 -9.19 -18.56 2.04
N ASP A 171 -10.30 -17.93 2.43
CA ASP A 171 -10.30 -16.97 3.58
C ASP A 171 -9.78 -17.61 4.86
N GLY A 172 -9.95 -18.92 5.07
CA GLY A 172 -9.37 -19.66 6.19
C GLY A 172 -7.84 -19.78 6.19
N LEU A 173 -7.15 -19.34 5.14
CA LEU A 173 -5.68 -19.31 5.06
C LEU A 173 -5.08 -18.11 5.80
N PHE A 174 -5.82 -17.04 5.87
CA PHE A 174 -5.41 -15.77 6.43
C PHE A 174 -6.17 -15.40 7.69
N PRO A 175 -5.57 -14.68 8.65
CA PRO A 175 -6.34 -13.95 9.64
C PRO A 175 -7.36 -13.01 8.96
N LYS A 176 -8.55 -12.88 9.54
CA LYS A 176 -9.62 -12.05 8.92
C LYS A 176 -9.17 -10.60 8.68
N SER A 177 -8.43 -10.01 9.61
CA SER A 177 -7.86 -8.67 9.52
C SER A 177 -6.88 -8.50 8.35
N VAL A 178 -5.98 -9.49 8.15
CA VAL A 178 -5.04 -9.49 7.00
C VAL A 178 -5.81 -9.56 5.69
N ARG A 179 -6.84 -10.42 5.64
CA ARG A 179 -7.69 -10.55 4.45
C ARG A 179 -8.45 -9.25 4.15
N MET A 180 -8.99 -8.58 5.18
CA MET A 180 -9.68 -7.30 5.01
C MET A 180 -8.73 -6.20 4.51
N ALA A 181 -7.51 -6.12 5.07
CA ALA A 181 -6.49 -5.19 4.60
C ALA A 181 -6.16 -5.43 3.12
N GLY A 182 -5.94 -6.69 2.74
CA GLY A 182 -5.62 -7.07 1.36
C GLY A 182 -6.76 -6.82 0.38
N LEU A 183 -8.01 -7.06 0.77
CA LEU A 183 -9.18 -6.79 -0.07
C LEU A 183 -9.30 -5.28 -0.35
N TYR A 184 -9.06 -4.43 0.65
CA TYR A 184 -9.12 -2.98 0.48
C TYR A 184 -8.02 -2.48 -0.46
N ASP A 185 -6.79 -2.88 -0.23
CA ASP A 185 -5.64 -2.42 -0.99
C ASP A 185 -5.70 -2.80 -2.48
N THR A 186 -6.10 -4.04 -2.76
CA THR A 186 -6.18 -4.56 -4.13
C THR A 186 -7.55 -4.39 -4.80
N TRP A 187 -8.49 -3.71 -4.16
CA TRP A 187 -9.84 -3.42 -4.68
C TRP A 187 -10.62 -4.66 -5.10
N ARG A 188 -10.48 -5.77 -4.37
CA ARG A 188 -11.18 -7.04 -4.64
C ARG A 188 -12.57 -7.08 -4.01
N PHE A 189 -13.40 -6.08 -4.30
CA PHE A 189 -14.78 -5.99 -3.87
C PHE A 189 -15.69 -6.58 -4.94
N THR A 190 -16.68 -7.36 -4.55
CA THR A 190 -17.67 -7.95 -5.46
C THR A 190 -18.99 -7.19 -5.44
N THR A 191 -19.30 -6.54 -4.32
CA THR A 191 -20.53 -5.76 -4.14
C THR A 191 -20.23 -4.38 -3.54
N TYR A 192 -21.21 -3.48 -3.63
CA TYR A 192 -21.13 -2.19 -2.94
C TYR A 192 -21.08 -2.34 -1.41
N GLU A 193 -21.77 -3.34 -0.86
CA GLU A 193 -21.74 -3.63 0.58
C GLU A 193 -20.35 -4.09 1.03
N ASP A 194 -19.67 -4.93 0.22
CA ASP A 194 -18.27 -5.31 0.47
C ASP A 194 -17.37 -4.08 0.48
N TYR A 195 -17.54 -3.17 -0.49
CA TYR A 195 -16.77 -1.94 -0.53
C TYR A 195 -16.95 -1.08 0.71
N ILE A 196 -18.20 -0.82 1.14
CA ILE A 196 -18.49 -0.03 2.35
C ILE A 196 -17.94 -0.71 3.61
N THR A 197 -18.05 -2.03 3.70
CA THR A 197 -17.49 -2.82 4.81
C THR A 197 -15.96 -2.68 4.88
N ASN A 198 -15.30 -2.77 3.75
CA ASN A 198 -13.84 -2.60 3.68
C ASN A 198 -13.42 -1.15 3.92
N LEU A 199 -14.22 -0.17 3.50
CA LEU A 199 -13.98 1.24 3.81
C LEU A 199 -14.09 1.52 5.32
N MET A 200 -15.10 0.93 6.00
CA MET A 200 -15.18 0.99 7.46
C MET A 200 -13.96 0.35 8.13
N PHE A 201 -13.48 -0.78 7.60
CA PHE A 201 -12.27 -1.41 8.10
C PHE A 201 -11.04 -0.51 7.91
N ASN A 202 -10.83 0.05 6.72
CA ASN A 202 -9.70 0.95 6.45
C ASN A 202 -9.72 2.19 7.36
N ASP A 203 -10.85 2.89 7.43
CA ASP A 203 -10.94 4.11 8.24
C ASP A 203 -10.82 3.83 9.75
N GLY A 204 -11.38 2.72 10.19
CA GLY A 204 -11.28 2.26 11.58
C GLY A 204 -9.85 1.78 11.92
N PHE A 205 -9.14 1.18 10.98
CA PHE A 205 -7.75 0.78 11.18
C PHE A 205 -6.91 2.00 11.60
N TYR A 206 -7.02 3.12 10.89
CA TYR A 206 -6.26 4.33 11.24
C TYR A 206 -6.69 4.98 12.57
N ALA A 207 -7.85 4.63 13.10
CA ALA A 207 -8.28 5.07 14.43
C ALA A 207 -7.74 4.19 15.56
N GLU A 208 -7.48 2.90 15.30
CA GLU A 208 -7.15 1.90 16.32
C GLU A 208 -5.68 1.45 16.30
N PHE A 209 -5.00 1.52 15.15
CA PHE A 209 -3.69 0.90 14.99
C PHE A 209 -2.59 1.63 15.75
N GLU A 210 -1.57 0.86 16.14
CA GLU A 210 -0.30 1.39 16.63
C GLU A 210 0.79 1.27 15.56
N ARG A 211 1.62 2.29 15.45
CA ARG A 211 2.72 2.29 14.48
C ARG A 211 3.67 1.11 14.71
N PRO A 212 4.26 0.54 13.64
CA PRO A 212 5.23 -0.53 13.76
C PRO A 212 6.34 -0.20 14.78
N SER A 213 6.55 -1.10 15.73
CA SER A 213 7.52 -0.95 16.80
C SER A 213 8.10 -2.30 17.24
N ASN A 214 9.12 -2.25 18.11
CA ASN A 214 9.68 -3.47 18.72
C ASN A 214 8.91 -3.94 19.95
N GLU A 215 8.04 -3.12 20.47
CA GLU A 215 7.24 -3.42 21.65
C GLU A 215 6.09 -4.36 21.29
N SER A 216 5.72 -5.21 22.24
CA SER A 216 4.53 -6.04 22.07
C SER A 216 3.29 -5.17 22.15
N CYS A 217 2.34 -5.42 21.26
CA CYS A 217 1.11 -4.70 21.15
C CYS A 217 -0.03 -5.70 20.93
N ASP A 218 -1.01 -5.68 21.86
CA ASP A 218 -2.15 -6.59 21.81
C ASP A 218 -2.95 -6.46 20.50
N PHE A 219 -3.01 -5.25 19.94
CA PHE A 219 -3.63 -5.00 18.64
C PHE A 219 -2.99 -5.84 17.54
N TRP A 220 -1.66 -5.76 17.39
CA TRP A 220 -0.97 -6.48 16.32
C TRP A 220 -0.91 -7.99 16.57
N ASP A 221 -0.75 -8.43 17.81
CA ASP A 221 -0.80 -9.85 18.15
C ASP A 221 -2.18 -10.45 17.79
N ALA A 222 -3.28 -9.75 18.08
CA ALA A 222 -4.63 -10.17 17.70
C ALA A 222 -4.87 -10.05 16.18
N PHE A 223 -4.29 -9.05 15.52
CA PHE A 223 -4.44 -8.82 14.08
C PHE A 223 -3.93 -10.01 13.26
N PHE A 224 -2.83 -10.66 13.69
CA PHE A 224 -2.25 -11.80 12.99
C PHE A 224 -2.65 -13.16 13.56
N ASP A 225 -3.41 -13.21 14.62
CA ASP A 225 -3.91 -14.46 15.21
C ASP A 225 -5.16 -14.94 14.48
N MET A 226 -5.16 -16.22 14.04
CA MET A 226 -6.27 -16.81 13.29
C MET A 226 -7.60 -16.84 14.04
N LYS A 227 -7.58 -16.84 15.39
CA LYS A 227 -8.79 -16.91 16.22
C LYS A 227 -9.27 -15.52 16.64
N LEU A 228 -8.33 -14.62 16.98
CA LEU A 228 -8.63 -13.30 17.52
C LEU A 228 -8.87 -12.26 16.40
N SER A 229 -8.41 -12.53 15.18
CA SER A 229 -8.51 -11.58 14.05
C SER A 229 -9.94 -11.19 13.69
N GLN A 230 -10.92 -12.06 13.94
CA GLN A 230 -12.33 -11.70 13.73
C GLN A 230 -12.80 -10.62 14.72
N ASP A 231 -12.40 -10.74 15.99
CA ASP A 231 -12.80 -9.79 17.02
C ASP A 231 -12.11 -8.44 16.81
N VAL A 232 -10.83 -8.43 16.48
CA VAL A 232 -10.11 -7.18 16.16
C VAL A 232 -10.66 -6.53 14.88
N THR A 233 -11.04 -7.32 13.88
CA THR A 233 -11.72 -6.81 12.68
C THR A 233 -13.04 -6.12 13.03
N ASN A 234 -13.85 -6.75 13.86
CA ASN A 234 -15.12 -6.17 14.33
C ASN A 234 -14.91 -4.86 15.10
N GLN A 235 -13.91 -4.81 15.98
CA GLN A 235 -13.54 -3.59 16.71
C GLN A 235 -13.13 -2.47 15.76
N ILE A 236 -12.25 -2.76 14.80
CA ILE A 236 -11.82 -1.81 13.77
C ILE A 236 -13.03 -1.27 13.00
N MET A 237 -13.95 -2.13 12.57
CA MET A 237 -15.16 -1.70 11.84
C MET A 237 -16.10 -0.85 12.69
N VAL A 238 -16.22 -1.14 14.00
CA VAL A 238 -17.02 -0.30 14.92
C VAL A 238 -16.46 1.11 15.00
N SER A 239 -15.14 1.26 15.06
CA SER A 239 -14.47 2.57 15.06
C SER A 239 -14.56 3.27 13.70
N GLY A 240 -14.52 2.53 12.60
CA GLY A 240 -14.59 3.09 11.24
C GLY A 240 -16.00 3.50 10.80
N LYS A 241 -17.03 2.83 11.28
CA LYS A 241 -18.42 3.14 10.87
C LYS A 241 -18.79 4.62 11.04
N PRO A 242 -18.60 5.27 12.20
CA PRO A 242 -18.93 6.70 12.34
C PRO A 242 -18.10 7.60 11.43
N ILE A 243 -16.87 7.21 11.09
CA ILE A 243 -16.01 7.95 10.15
C ILE A 243 -16.61 7.88 8.74
N VAL A 244 -16.97 6.70 8.27
CA VAL A 244 -17.61 6.51 6.95
C VAL A 244 -18.98 7.21 6.92
N ASP A 245 -19.79 7.12 7.97
CA ASP A 245 -21.06 7.82 8.05
C ASP A 245 -20.90 9.35 8.00
N TYR A 246 -19.82 9.89 8.59
CA TYR A 246 -19.47 11.30 8.50
C TYR A 246 -19.03 11.67 7.08
N LYS A 247 -18.11 10.92 6.48
CA LYS A 247 -17.63 11.13 5.11
C LYS A 247 -18.79 11.10 4.12
N ASN A 248 -19.69 10.12 4.23
CA ASN A 248 -20.84 10.00 3.34
C ASN A 248 -21.77 11.24 3.38
N ARG A 249 -21.89 11.90 4.53
CA ARG A 249 -22.70 13.13 4.68
C ARG A 249 -21.97 14.38 4.17
N THR A 250 -20.65 14.47 4.36
CA THR A 250 -19.89 15.68 4.06
C THR A 250 -19.39 15.72 2.64
N PHE A 251 -18.96 14.61 2.06
CA PHE A 251 -18.35 14.56 0.73
C PHE A 251 -19.27 15.01 -0.40
N VAL A 252 -20.58 14.71 -0.29
CA VAL A 252 -21.57 15.25 -1.26
C VAL A 252 -21.56 16.77 -1.26
N THR A 253 -21.57 17.38 -0.08
CA THR A 253 -21.56 18.83 0.07
C THR A 253 -20.22 19.42 -0.40
N ASP A 254 -19.10 18.77 -0.06
CA ASP A 254 -17.76 19.22 -0.41
C ASP A 254 -17.55 19.16 -1.92
N LEU A 255 -18.01 18.09 -2.56
CA LEU A 255 -17.94 17.95 -4.01
C LEU A 255 -18.80 19.00 -4.74
N GLN A 256 -20.01 19.29 -4.23
CA GLN A 256 -20.88 20.34 -4.77
C GLN A 256 -20.28 21.75 -4.63
N ARG A 257 -19.51 22.01 -3.56
CA ARG A 257 -18.94 23.34 -3.27
C ARG A 257 -17.60 23.56 -3.94
N ALA A 258 -16.75 22.54 -4.03
CA ALA A 258 -15.35 22.65 -4.43
C ALA A 258 -14.98 21.75 -5.62
N GLY A 259 -15.83 20.79 -5.99
CA GLY A 259 -15.62 19.96 -7.18
C GLY A 259 -15.86 20.74 -8.46
N PHE A 260 -15.14 20.39 -9.51
CA PHE A 260 -15.30 21.00 -10.84
C PHE A 260 -14.92 20.01 -11.94
N GLU A 261 -15.62 20.10 -13.06
CA GLU A 261 -15.26 19.40 -14.30
C GLU A 261 -13.95 19.97 -14.85
N CYS A 262 -13.09 19.11 -15.32
CA CYS A 262 -11.78 19.52 -15.79
C CYS A 262 -11.28 18.72 -16.98
N TYR A 263 -10.32 19.31 -17.69
CA TYR A 263 -9.41 18.61 -18.58
C TYR A 263 -8.14 18.23 -17.82
N ILE A 264 -7.63 17.03 -18.09
CA ILE A 264 -6.30 16.59 -17.59
C ILE A 264 -5.29 16.90 -18.69
N ARG A 265 -4.26 17.70 -18.40
CA ARG A 265 -3.20 18.02 -19.35
C ARG A 265 -2.60 16.74 -19.95
N LYS A 266 -2.43 16.68 -21.25
CA LYS A 266 -2.06 15.51 -22.07
C LYS A 266 -3.15 14.44 -22.26
N PHE A 267 -4.30 14.56 -21.58
CA PHE A 267 -5.41 13.59 -21.63
C PHE A 267 -6.75 14.33 -21.69
N GLU A 268 -6.88 15.26 -22.65
CA GLU A 268 -8.02 16.18 -22.76
C GLU A 268 -9.32 15.49 -23.22
N ASP A 269 -9.22 14.29 -23.76
CA ASP A 269 -10.35 13.45 -24.19
C ASP A 269 -10.99 12.65 -23.03
N ILE A 270 -10.41 12.69 -21.82
CA ILE A 270 -10.94 12.00 -20.65
C ILE A 270 -11.92 12.91 -19.91
N ASP A 271 -13.11 12.40 -19.64
CA ASP A 271 -14.09 13.10 -18.81
C ASP A 271 -13.67 12.98 -17.32
N ALA A 272 -13.26 14.11 -16.77
CA ALA A 272 -12.71 14.16 -15.43
C ALA A 272 -13.40 15.19 -14.53
N ILE A 273 -13.47 14.85 -13.23
CA ILE A 273 -13.85 15.75 -12.14
C ILE A 273 -12.69 15.87 -11.15
N ALA A 274 -12.43 17.08 -10.68
CA ALA A 274 -11.39 17.35 -9.72
C ALA A 274 -11.91 18.09 -8.49
N ILE A 275 -11.26 17.87 -7.35
CA ILE A 275 -11.51 18.59 -6.11
C ILE A 275 -10.20 18.88 -5.38
N ASN A 276 -10.10 20.09 -4.83
CA ASN A 276 -8.98 20.48 -3.96
C ASN A 276 -9.35 20.17 -2.50
N THR A 277 -8.78 19.10 -1.95
CA THR A 277 -9.00 18.69 -0.56
C THR A 277 -7.85 17.81 -0.07
N LEU A 278 -7.66 17.76 1.25
CA LEU A 278 -6.71 16.85 1.89
C LEU A 278 -7.29 15.43 2.06
N ASP A 279 -8.60 15.27 1.99
CA ASP A 279 -9.23 13.94 2.02
C ASP A 279 -8.89 13.17 0.75
N ARG A 280 -8.09 12.12 0.93
CA ARG A 280 -7.68 11.21 -0.14
C ARG A 280 -8.62 10.02 -0.15
N GLY A 281 -9.05 9.61 -1.30
CA GLY A 281 -9.87 8.42 -1.48
C GLY A 281 -10.93 8.64 -2.55
N SER A 282 -11.25 7.57 -3.27
CA SER A 282 -12.24 7.59 -4.34
C SER A 282 -13.67 7.80 -3.82
N PHE A 283 -13.91 7.57 -2.53
CA PHE A 283 -15.24 7.63 -1.94
C PHE A 283 -15.88 9.03 -2.07
N ILE A 284 -15.09 10.09 -2.14
CA ILE A 284 -15.59 11.44 -2.38
C ILE A 284 -16.35 11.57 -3.72
N PHE A 285 -16.04 10.72 -4.69
CA PHE A 285 -16.68 10.72 -6.02
C PHE A 285 -17.86 9.74 -6.12
N GLU A 286 -18.24 9.06 -5.03
CA GLU A 286 -19.24 7.98 -5.07
C GLU A 286 -20.56 8.41 -5.69
N THR A 287 -21.02 9.64 -5.40
CA THR A 287 -22.30 10.17 -5.92
C THR A 287 -22.28 10.55 -7.40
N VAL A 288 -21.10 10.71 -7.98
CA VAL A 288 -20.88 11.12 -9.38
C VAL A 288 -20.04 10.11 -10.18
N LYS A 289 -19.76 8.95 -9.61
CA LYS A 289 -18.86 7.97 -10.23
C LYS A 289 -19.29 7.49 -11.61
N ASN A 290 -20.58 7.52 -11.90
CA ASN A 290 -21.12 7.14 -13.21
C ASN A 290 -21.19 8.30 -14.21
N ASP A 291 -20.87 9.52 -13.78
CA ASP A 291 -20.92 10.72 -14.62
C ASP A 291 -19.55 11.05 -15.24
N TYR A 292 -18.47 10.52 -14.64
CA TYR A 292 -17.08 10.80 -15.06
C TYR A 292 -16.29 9.52 -15.24
N GLU A 293 -15.23 9.58 -16.05
CA GLU A 293 -14.29 8.49 -16.27
C GLU A 293 -13.20 8.47 -15.19
N VAL A 294 -12.80 9.68 -14.73
CA VAL A 294 -11.70 9.86 -13.78
C VAL A 294 -12.05 10.92 -12.73
N GLY A 295 -11.69 10.64 -11.48
CA GLY A 295 -11.73 11.58 -10.37
C GLY A 295 -10.32 11.94 -9.90
N LEU A 296 -10.06 13.23 -9.63
CA LEU A 296 -8.79 13.71 -9.10
C LEU A 296 -9.00 14.47 -7.78
N VAL A 297 -8.28 14.03 -6.76
CA VAL A 297 -8.08 14.82 -5.54
C VAL A 297 -6.70 15.45 -5.61
N PHE A 298 -6.57 16.73 -5.27
CA PHE A 298 -5.28 17.40 -5.26
C PHE A 298 -5.17 18.44 -4.16
N PHE A 299 -3.95 18.71 -3.71
CA PHE A 299 -3.64 19.80 -2.77
C PHE A 299 -2.17 20.19 -2.88
N MET A 300 -1.82 21.37 -2.36
CA MET A 300 -0.43 21.77 -2.22
C MET A 300 0.11 21.26 -0.88
N ASN A 301 1.18 20.48 -0.92
CA ASN A 301 1.84 20.00 0.29
C ASN A 301 2.78 21.07 0.91
N ALA A 302 3.37 20.75 2.07
CA ALA A 302 4.21 21.67 2.80
C ALA A 302 5.49 22.10 2.05
N ASP A 303 5.93 21.30 1.08
CA ASP A 303 7.10 21.60 0.25
C ASP A 303 6.75 22.44 -1.00
N GLY A 304 5.49 22.89 -1.13
CA GLY A 304 5.01 23.66 -2.27
C GLY A 304 4.78 22.83 -3.53
N LYS A 305 4.80 21.51 -3.44
CA LYS A 305 4.46 20.61 -4.53
C LYS A 305 2.96 20.37 -4.57
N MET A 306 2.40 20.22 -5.78
CA MET A 306 1.01 19.74 -5.94
C MET A 306 1.00 18.23 -5.91
N GLU A 307 0.27 17.67 -4.97
CA GLU A 307 0.06 16.24 -4.80
C GLU A 307 -1.29 15.85 -5.39
N TYR A 308 -1.32 14.79 -6.19
CA TYR A 308 -2.49 14.29 -6.89
C TYR A 308 -2.75 12.83 -6.53
N SER A 309 -4.01 12.54 -6.20
CA SER A 309 -4.54 11.17 -6.18
C SER A 309 -5.58 11.06 -7.30
N ILE A 310 -5.44 10.06 -8.15
CA ILE A 310 -6.28 9.86 -9.33
C ILE A 310 -6.97 8.51 -9.27
N TYR A 311 -8.26 8.47 -9.58
CA TYR A 311 -9.11 7.31 -9.45
C TYR A 311 -9.90 7.06 -10.73
N ARG A 312 -9.97 5.79 -11.16
CA ARG A 312 -10.88 5.37 -12.22
C ARG A 312 -12.30 5.36 -11.68
N LEU A 313 -13.22 6.00 -12.39
CA LEU A 313 -14.64 6.03 -12.10
C LEU A 313 -15.42 5.17 -13.11
N GLY A 314 -16.74 5.14 -13.02
CA GLY A 314 -17.58 4.15 -13.67
C GLY A 314 -18.27 4.55 -14.97
N LYS A 315 -18.10 5.79 -15.47
CA LYS A 315 -18.84 6.30 -16.63
C LYS A 315 -18.74 5.42 -17.89
N HIS A 316 -17.57 4.89 -18.13
CA HIS A 316 -17.28 4.04 -19.27
C HIS A 316 -16.47 2.81 -18.85
N PRO A 317 -17.11 1.83 -18.17
CA PRO A 317 -16.40 0.66 -17.67
C PRO A 317 -15.75 -0.19 -18.77
N GLU A 318 -16.27 -0.10 -20.01
CA GLU A 318 -15.71 -0.73 -21.20
C GLU A 318 -14.42 -0.06 -21.70
N LYS A 319 -14.19 1.19 -21.37
CA LYS A 319 -12.92 1.88 -21.62
C LYS A 319 -11.96 1.51 -20.49
N SER A 320 -11.00 0.69 -20.78
CA SER A 320 -9.94 0.31 -19.81
C SER A 320 -9.01 1.49 -19.54
N ILE A 321 -9.51 2.58 -18.92
CA ILE A 321 -8.66 3.70 -18.51
C ILE A 321 -7.79 3.25 -17.35
N LEU A 322 -6.49 3.23 -17.58
CA LEU A 322 -5.49 2.87 -16.60
C LEU A 322 -4.93 4.14 -15.97
N VAL A 323 -5.43 4.52 -14.80
CA VAL A 323 -5.01 5.78 -14.14
C VAL A 323 -3.54 5.77 -13.73
N ASN A 324 -2.93 4.60 -13.53
CA ASN A 324 -1.49 4.51 -13.34
C ASN A 324 -0.69 5.01 -14.55
N LYS A 325 -1.19 4.82 -15.79
CA LYS A 325 -0.52 5.34 -16.99
C LYS A 325 -0.58 6.86 -17.08
N ILE A 326 -1.69 7.44 -16.61
CA ILE A 326 -1.80 8.89 -16.46
C ILE A 326 -0.78 9.37 -15.41
N ALA A 327 -0.75 8.75 -14.24
CA ALA A 327 0.20 9.09 -13.18
C ALA A 327 1.67 8.94 -13.62
N GLU A 328 2.02 7.84 -14.30
CA GLU A 328 3.37 7.59 -14.85
C GLU A 328 3.81 8.70 -15.82
N SER A 329 2.89 9.27 -16.62
CA SER A 329 3.20 10.38 -17.55
C SER A 329 3.60 11.68 -16.84
N PHE A 330 3.29 11.78 -15.54
CA PHE A 330 3.69 12.88 -14.66
C PHE A 330 4.76 12.47 -13.64
N GLY A 331 5.37 11.29 -13.80
CA GLY A 331 6.45 10.81 -12.94
C GLY A 331 5.98 10.09 -11.66
N GLY A 332 4.70 9.76 -11.56
CA GLY A 332 4.12 8.99 -10.46
C GLY A 332 3.90 7.51 -10.79
N GLY A 333 2.95 6.87 -10.11
CA GLY A 333 2.63 5.46 -10.31
C GLY A 333 1.46 5.03 -9.43
N GLY A 334 1.22 3.71 -9.35
CA GLY A 334 0.14 3.11 -8.58
C GLY A 334 -0.55 1.98 -9.33
N HIS A 335 -1.78 1.70 -8.93
CA HIS A 335 -2.61 0.65 -9.52
C HIS A 335 -3.44 1.16 -10.71
N ALA A 336 -3.96 0.24 -11.51
CA ALA A 336 -4.79 0.56 -12.67
C ALA A 336 -6.07 1.35 -12.33
N GLY A 337 -6.60 1.20 -11.12
CA GLY A 337 -7.80 1.87 -10.62
C GLY A 337 -7.54 3.08 -9.72
N ALA A 338 -6.35 3.17 -9.11
CA ALA A 338 -5.95 4.26 -8.20
C ALA A 338 -4.45 4.49 -8.30
N ALA A 339 -4.04 5.75 -8.46
CA ALA A 339 -2.64 6.11 -8.62
C ALA A 339 -2.38 7.53 -8.09
N GLY A 340 -1.12 7.90 -7.96
CA GLY A 340 -0.73 9.23 -7.49
C GLY A 340 0.51 9.77 -8.16
N PHE A 341 0.67 11.08 -8.14
CA PHE A 341 1.85 11.77 -8.66
C PHE A 341 2.03 13.14 -8.02
N LEU A 342 3.23 13.69 -8.16
CA LEU A 342 3.62 15.01 -7.67
C LEU A 342 4.03 15.91 -8.83
N THR A 343 3.73 17.20 -8.69
CA THR A 343 4.26 18.22 -9.61
C THR A 343 4.90 19.37 -8.83
N ASN A 344 5.82 20.09 -9.46
CA ASN A 344 6.51 21.24 -8.84
C ASN A 344 5.61 22.50 -8.83
N GLY A 345 4.48 22.42 -8.11
CA GLY A 345 3.52 23.53 -7.99
C GLY A 345 2.65 23.79 -9.24
N THR A 346 2.84 23.02 -10.31
CA THR A 346 2.07 23.21 -11.55
C THR A 346 0.77 22.42 -11.49
N LEU A 347 -0.35 23.11 -11.71
CA LEU A 347 -1.65 22.44 -11.92
C LEU A 347 -1.66 21.69 -13.24
N VAL A 348 -2.10 20.43 -13.21
CA VAL A 348 -2.30 19.58 -14.40
C VAL A 348 -3.77 19.48 -14.81
N VAL A 349 -4.67 20.09 -14.04
CA VAL A 349 -6.11 20.15 -14.31
C VAL A 349 -6.49 21.58 -14.72
N GLU A 350 -7.31 21.69 -15.75
CA GLU A 350 -7.87 22.95 -16.25
C GLU A 350 -9.39 22.84 -16.24
N ARG A 351 -10.10 23.83 -15.68
CA ARG A 351 -11.57 23.86 -15.66
C ARG A 351 -12.14 23.81 -17.07
N LYS A 352 -13.20 23.01 -17.26
CA LYS A 352 -14.04 23.08 -18.44
C LYS A 352 -14.86 24.35 -18.46
#